data_43c570bd716ef17002117672cd163d03
#
_entry.id   43c570bd716ef17002117672cd163d03
#
_cell.length_a   1.000
_cell.length_b   1.000
_cell.length_c   1.000
_cell.angle_alpha   90.00
_cell.angle_beta   90.00
_cell.angle_gamma   90.00
#
_symmetry.space_group_name_H-M   'P 1'
#
loop_
_entity.id
_entity.type
_entity.pdbx_description
1 polymer ?
#
loop_
_entity_poly.entity_id
_entity_poly.type
_entity_poly.pdbx_seq_one_letter_code
_entity_poly.pdbx_strand_id
1 'polypeptide(L)'
;MKRLAATIASLFLITASSAEAQQPNVAGRGLSPEDVRRVAPALEKYTRDRLDDEVWNRPGLTPRDRSLVTIAALIARELTLPMPYYFGQALDTGVKPGEISEVITHLAFYSGLGNAFAAVGPARDVFAQRGIGPDQVPQASPPLLPLNEAAEADRATRVGGQFGAVFPGVVQYTTDVLFRDLWLRPDLAPRDRSLVTISALIANGQVAQLTGHIPIGMNNGLTQGEIAEAITHLAFYVGWPNVFSAMPIAKDIFEKRAR
;
A
#
# COMPACT_ATOMS: atom_id res chain seq x y z
N MET A 1 76.08 33.85 -26.69
CA MET A 1 74.69 33.65 -27.13
C MET A 1 74.11 32.47 -26.33
N LYS A 2 73.47 32.75 -25.24
CA LYS A 2 72.79 31.70 -24.39
C LYS A 2 71.30 31.97 -24.45
N ARG A 3 70.58 30.96 -24.99
CA ARG A 3 69.06 30.95 -25.06
C ARG A 3 68.51 30.44 -23.73
N LEU A 4 67.73 31.26 -23.05
CA LEU A 4 66.91 30.83 -21.91
C LEU A 4 65.69 30.10 -22.42
N ALA A 5 65.45 28.89 -21.96
CA ALA A 5 64.21 28.16 -22.14
C ALA A 5 63.31 28.47 -20.95
N ALA A 6 62.15 29.04 -21.19
CA ALA A 6 61.14 29.30 -20.18
C ALA A 6 60.18 28.06 -20.13
N THR A 7 60.16 27.36 -19.01
CA THR A 7 59.27 26.28 -18.72
C THR A 7 57.97 26.86 -18.15
N ILE A 8 56.89 26.71 -18.90
CA ILE A 8 55.53 27.05 -18.44
C ILE A 8 54.97 25.85 -17.68
N ALA A 9 54.84 26.00 -16.38
CA ALA A 9 54.15 25.03 -15.53
C ALA A 9 52.61 25.30 -15.59
N SER A 10 51.88 24.43 -16.29
CA SER A 10 50.42 24.48 -16.28
C SER A 10 49.88 23.90 -14.98
N LEU A 11 49.30 24.76 -14.17
CA LEU A 11 48.58 24.38 -12.94
C LEU A 11 47.19 23.88 -13.32
N PHE A 12 46.98 22.56 -13.28
CA PHE A 12 45.63 21.98 -13.37
C PHE A 12 44.92 22.19 -12.03
N LEU A 13 43.97 23.13 -11.98
CA LEU A 13 42.99 23.19 -10.91
C LEU A 13 42.02 22.03 -11.09
N ILE A 14 42.15 21.02 -10.26
CA ILE A 14 41.11 19.99 -10.07
C ILE A 14 40.03 20.64 -9.20
N THR A 15 38.95 21.11 -9.82
CA THR A 15 37.72 21.44 -9.10
C THR A 15 37.09 20.13 -8.65
N ALA A 16 37.24 19.78 -7.38
CA ALA A 16 36.47 18.76 -6.74
C ALA A 16 34.99 19.22 -6.75
N SER A 17 34.22 18.70 -7.68
CA SER A 17 32.76 18.75 -7.61
C SER A 17 32.35 17.94 -6.40
N SER A 18 32.00 18.60 -5.30
CA SER A 18 31.28 17.98 -4.20
C SER A 18 29.94 17.48 -4.79
N ALA A 19 29.85 16.16 -4.96
CA ALA A 19 28.56 15.52 -5.15
C ALA A 19 27.75 15.84 -3.90
N GLU A 20 26.89 16.85 -3.96
CA GLU A 20 25.80 17.00 -3.01
C GLU A 20 25.03 15.69 -3.03
N ALA A 21 25.09 14.96 -1.94
CA ALA A 21 24.23 13.82 -1.71
C ALA A 21 22.80 14.33 -1.90
N GLN A 22 22.19 13.92 -2.98
CA GLN A 22 20.82 14.26 -3.35
C GLN A 22 19.93 13.74 -2.20
N GLN A 23 19.50 14.66 -1.33
CA GLN A 23 18.50 14.35 -0.31
C GLN A 23 17.30 13.74 -1.04
N PRO A 24 16.68 12.66 -0.50
CA PRO A 24 15.55 12.03 -1.15
C PRO A 24 14.52 13.11 -1.47
N ASN A 25 14.19 13.21 -2.75
CA ASN A 25 13.41 14.29 -3.32
C ASN A 25 12.00 14.26 -2.72
N VAL A 26 11.75 15.09 -1.72
CA VAL A 26 10.44 15.24 -1.04
C VAL A 26 9.34 15.77 -2.02
N ALA A 27 9.74 16.14 -3.25
CA ALA A 27 8.84 16.48 -4.35
C ALA A 27 7.88 15.35 -4.78
N GLY A 28 8.01 14.16 -4.21
CA GLY A 28 7.26 12.97 -4.66
C GLY A 28 5.81 12.88 -4.19
N ARG A 29 5.35 13.70 -3.23
CA ARG A 29 3.92 13.76 -2.87
C ARG A 29 3.09 14.63 -3.82
N GLY A 30 3.66 15.01 -4.97
CA GLY A 30 3.05 15.91 -5.96
C GLY A 30 3.22 17.40 -5.65
N LEU A 31 3.70 17.74 -4.44
CA LEU A 31 3.98 19.11 -4.00
C LEU A 31 5.29 19.11 -3.20
N SER A 32 6.10 20.19 -3.36
CA SER A 32 7.27 20.36 -2.52
C SER A 32 6.88 20.75 -1.10
N PRO A 33 7.68 20.42 -0.06
CA PRO A 33 7.44 20.89 1.31
C PRO A 33 7.39 22.41 1.39
N GLU A 34 8.14 23.12 0.55
CA GLU A 34 8.13 24.57 0.50
C GLU A 34 6.79 25.11 -0.03
N ASP A 35 6.22 24.48 -1.07
CA ASP A 35 4.91 24.86 -1.58
C ASP A 35 3.83 24.64 -0.52
N VAL A 36 3.87 23.49 0.17
CA VAL A 36 2.95 23.22 1.28
C VAL A 36 3.13 24.25 2.40
N ARG A 37 4.36 24.55 2.80
CA ARG A 37 4.65 25.52 3.86
C ARG A 37 4.17 26.92 3.50
N ARG A 38 4.26 27.32 2.24
CA ARG A 38 3.80 28.63 1.75
C ARG A 38 2.30 28.80 1.86
N VAL A 39 1.54 27.73 1.64
CA VAL A 39 0.06 27.74 1.60
C VAL A 39 -0.54 27.30 2.93
N ALA A 40 0.01 26.26 3.54
CA ALA A 40 -0.51 25.63 4.74
C ALA A 40 0.63 25.22 5.70
N PRO A 41 1.28 26.17 6.38
CA PRO A 41 2.49 25.94 7.17
C PRO A 41 2.27 24.94 8.32
N ALA A 42 1.08 24.91 8.91
CA ALA A 42 0.77 23.91 9.94
C ALA A 42 0.65 22.49 9.36
N LEU A 43 0.14 22.35 8.14
CA LEU A 43 0.07 21.05 7.46
C LEU A 43 1.47 20.49 7.22
N GLU A 44 2.39 21.33 6.72
CA GLU A 44 3.80 20.91 6.53
C GLU A 44 4.41 20.45 7.86
N LYS A 45 4.22 21.24 8.92
CA LYS A 45 4.71 20.91 10.27
C LYS A 45 4.15 19.56 10.76
N TYR A 46 2.84 19.33 10.66
CA TYR A 46 2.24 18.06 11.10
C TYR A 46 2.68 16.88 10.23
N THR A 47 2.89 17.09 8.94
CA THR A 47 3.41 16.05 8.04
C THR A 47 4.80 15.63 8.45
N ARG A 48 5.71 16.58 8.64
CA ARG A 48 7.10 16.31 9.03
C ARG A 48 7.16 15.73 10.46
N ASP A 49 6.67 16.49 11.45
CA ASP A 49 6.91 16.18 12.86
C ASP A 49 6.09 14.97 13.35
N ARG A 50 4.87 14.76 12.82
CA ARG A 50 3.99 13.70 13.29
C ARG A 50 3.93 12.51 12.35
N LEU A 51 3.72 12.74 11.05
CA LEU A 51 3.61 11.64 10.12
C LEU A 51 4.99 11.00 9.83
N ASP A 52 5.95 11.83 9.39
CA ASP A 52 7.24 11.31 8.92
C ASP A 52 8.15 10.91 10.10
N ASP A 53 8.30 11.78 11.11
CA ASP A 53 9.21 11.54 12.22
C ASP A 53 8.66 10.57 13.28
N GLU A 54 7.35 10.56 13.52
CA GLU A 54 6.76 9.73 14.57
C GLU A 54 6.00 8.51 13.99
N VAL A 55 4.96 8.70 13.17
CA VAL A 55 4.04 7.62 12.76
C VAL A 55 4.74 6.57 11.94
N TRP A 56 5.61 6.97 11.00
CA TRP A 56 6.39 6.03 10.21
C TRP A 56 7.42 5.22 11.01
N ASN A 57 7.82 5.72 12.18
CA ASN A 57 8.82 5.10 13.06
C ASN A 57 8.21 4.40 14.27
N ARG A 58 6.86 4.36 14.40
CA ARG A 58 6.20 3.65 15.49
C ARG A 58 6.46 2.14 15.42
N PRO A 59 6.64 1.45 16.57
CA PRO A 59 6.68 -0.01 16.60
C PRO A 59 5.31 -0.61 16.23
N GLY A 60 5.27 -1.91 15.95
CA GLY A 60 4.03 -2.65 15.71
C GLY A 60 3.70 -2.90 14.24
N LEU A 61 4.23 -2.11 13.30
CA LEU A 61 4.26 -2.42 11.87
C LEU A 61 5.65 -2.18 11.30
N THR A 62 6.07 -3.04 10.39
CA THR A 62 7.30 -2.83 9.63
C THR A 62 7.13 -1.66 8.65
N PRO A 63 8.21 -1.00 8.21
CA PRO A 63 8.13 0.01 7.14
C PRO A 63 7.47 -0.53 5.86
N ARG A 64 7.72 -1.80 5.53
CA ARG A 64 7.08 -2.48 4.40
C ARG A 64 5.56 -2.58 4.57
N ASP A 65 5.09 -3.01 5.74
CA ASP A 65 3.65 -3.11 6.00
C ASP A 65 2.97 -1.73 6.01
N ARG A 66 3.63 -0.70 6.55
CA ARG A 66 3.15 0.68 6.47
C ARG A 66 2.99 1.14 5.03
N SER A 67 3.94 0.77 4.16
CA SER A 67 3.83 1.07 2.73
C SER A 67 2.65 0.36 2.08
N LEU A 68 2.41 -0.92 2.39
CA LEU A 68 1.22 -1.64 1.90
C LEU A 68 -0.08 -1.00 2.36
N VAL A 69 -0.19 -0.62 3.64
CA VAL A 69 -1.35 0.10 4.20
C VAL A 69 -1.57 1.43 3.48
N THR A 70 -0.49 2.19 3.25
CA THR A 70 -0.56 3.50 2.60
C THR A 70 -1.01 3.38 1.15
N ILE A 71 -0.35 2.53 0.33
CA ILE A 71 -0.74 2.38 -1.08
C ILE A 71 -2.16 1.84 -1.22
N ALA A 72 -2.59 0.95 -0.33
CA ALA A 72 -3.96 0.46 -0.32
C ALA A 72 -4.97 1.58 -0.05
N ALA A 73 -4.70 2.46 0.91
CA ALA A 73 -5.55 3.61 1.21
C ALA A 73 -5.60 4.61 0.04
N LEU A 74 -4.46 4.89 -0.60
CA LEU A 74 -4.40 5.79 -1.74
C LEU A 74 -5.17 5.26 -2.94
N ILE A 75 -5.01 3.98 -3.27
CA ILE A 75 -5.74 3.33 -4.35
C ILE A 75 -7.24 3.32 -4.04
N ALA A 76 -7.62 2.91 -2.83
CA ALA A 76 -9.01 2.85 -2.42
C ALA A 76 -9.73 4.19 -2.53
N ARG A 77 -9.02 5.30 -2.35
CA ARG A 77 -9.57 6.67 -2.40
C ARG A 77 -9.25 7.41 -3.71
N GLU A 78 -8.66 6.74 -4.70
CA GLU A 78 -8.27 7.33 -5.98
C GLU A 78 -7.36 8.58 -5.84
N LEU A 79 -6.48 8.59 -4.83
CA LEU A 79 -5.57 9.70 -4.58
C LEU A 79 -4.31 9.57 -5.44
N THR A 80 -4.42 9.86 -6.73
CA THR A 80 -3.35 9.61 -7.73
C THR A 80 -2.14 10.52 -7.55
N LEU A 81 -2.32 11.77 -7.09
CA LEU A 81 -1.24 12.74 -6.94
C LEU A 81 -0.08 12.23 -6.08
N PRO A 82 -0.29 11.69 -4.87
CA PRO A 82 0.79 11.16 -4.05
C PRO A 82 1.24 9.73 -4.41
N MET A 83 0.53 9.01 -5.28
CA MET A 83 0.85 7.61 -5.59
C MET A 83 2.28 7.37 -6.07
N PRO A 84 2.87 8.18 -6.99
CA PRO A 84 4.24 7.93 -7.44
C PRO A 84 5.25 7.92 -6.30
N TYR A 85 5.13 8.83 -5.34
CA TYR A 85 5.99 8.88 -4.15
C TYR A 85 5.84 7.60 -3.32
N TYR A 86 4.60 7.23 -2.97
CA TYR A 86 4.37 6.09 -2.09
C TYR A 86 4.61 4.73 -2.77
N PHE A 87 4.47 4.61 -4.08
CA PHE A 87 4.93 3.42 -4.81
C PHE A 87 6.46 3.33 -4.81
N GLY A 88 7.17 4.46 -5.01
CA GLY A 88 8.62 4.51 -4.85
C GLY A 88 9.05 4.12 -3.44
N GLN A 89 8.44 4.70 -2.42
CA GLN A 89 8.70 4.36 -1.01
C GLN A 89 8.40 2.89 -0.70
N ALA A 90 7.32 2.33 -1.25
CA ALA A 90 6.99 0.93 -1.07
C ALA A 90 8.10 0.02 -1.62
N LEU A 91 8.64 0.31 -2.80
CA LEU A 91 9.80 -0.39 -3.36
C LEU A 91 11.04 -0.24 -2.47
N ASP A 92 11.31 0.96 -1.97
CA ASP A 92 12.46 1.25 -1.10
C ASP A 92 12.36 0.55 0.27
N THR A 93 11.15 0.28 0.76
CA THR A 93 10.90 -0.46 2.00
C THR A 93 10.78 -1.97 1.81
N GLY A 94 10.98 -2.47 0.58
CA GLY A 94 11.03 -3.89 0.27
C GLY A 94 9.73 -4.51 -0.22
N VAL A 95 8.71 -3.72 -0.56
CA VAL A 95 7.56 -4.21 -1.32
C VAL A 95 8.01 -4.49 -2.76
N LYS A 96 7.75 -5.68 -3.25
CA LYS A 96 8.18 -6.10 -4.60
C LYS A 96 7.27 -5.49 -5.68
N PRO A 97 7.78 -5.31 -6.92
CA PRO A 97 6.95 -4.84 -8.04
C PRO A 97 5.72 -5.71 -8.28
N GLY A 98 5.88 -7.04 -8.21
CA GLY A 98 4.78 -7.99 -8.31
C GLY A 98 3.72 -7.80 -7.22
N GLU A 99 4.12 -7.50 -5.99
CA GLU A 99 3.19 -7.23 -4.89
C GLU A 99 2.40 -5.94 -5.13
N ILE A 100 3.03 -4.87 -5.64
CA ILE A 100 2.32 -3.62 -6.03
C ILE A 100 1.28 -3.93 -7.12
N SER A 101 1.65 -4.68 -8.14
CA SER A 101 0.74 -5.12 -9.20
C SER A 101 -0.45 -5.91 -8.64
N GLU A 102 -0.20 -6.84 -7.71
CA GLU A 102 -1.26 -7.61 -7.05
C GLU A 102 -2.14 -6.76 -6.12
N VAL A 103 -1.60 -5.75 -5.44
CA VAL A 103 -2.40 -4.80 -4.65
C VAL A 103 -3.37 -4.05 -5.56
N ILE A 104 -2.91 -3.55 -6.72
CA ILE A 104 -3.77 -2.87 -7.71
C ILE A 104 -4.86 -3.82 -8.19
N THR A 105 -4.49 -5.04 -8.60
CA THR A 105 -5.42 -6.08 -9.07
C THR A 105 -6.45 -6.44 -8.01
N HIS A 106 -6.01 -6.66 -6.77
CA HIS A 106 -6.87 -7.02 -5.65
C HIS A 106 -7.88 -5.92 -5.34
N LEU A 107 -7.45 -4.68 -5.32
CA LEU A 107 -8.30 -3.54 -5.00
C LEU A 107 -9.30 -3.17 -6.11
N ALA A 108 -9.13 -3.69 -7.32
CA ALA A 108 -10.18 -3.61 -8.35
C ALA A 108 -11.50 -4.24 -7.88
N PHE A 109 -11.44 -5.25 -7.00
CA PHE A 109 -12.61 -5.95 -6.45
C PHE A 109 -13.08 -5.41 -5.09
N TYR A 110 -12.26 -4.65 -4.38
CA TYR A 110 -12.61 -4.06 -3.08
C TYR A 110 -12.87 -2.56 -3.11
N SER A 111 -12.38 -1.88 -4.15
CA SER A 111 -12.53 -0.43 -4.30
C SER A 111 -13.08 -0.03 -5.68
N GLY A 112 -13.28 -1.02 -6.56
CA GLY A 112 -13.79 -0.83 -7.91
C GLY A 112 -12.69 -0.70 -8.97
N LEU A 113 -13.03 -1.09 -10.20
CA LEU A 113 -12.12 -1.07 -11.35
C LEU A 113 -11.59 0.33 -11.65
N GLY A 114 -12.40 1.38 -11.48
CA GLY A 114 -11.97 2.76 -11.72
C GLY A 114 -10.76 3.14 -10.88
N ASN A 115 -10.80 2.88 -9.59
CA ASN A 115 -9.70 3.17 -8.67
C ASN A 115 -8.43 2.38 -9.01
N ALA A 116 -8.59 1.11 -9.38
CA ALA A 116 -7.46 0.28 -9.81
C ALA A 116 -6.83 0.82 -11.11
N PHE A 117 -7.64 1.16 -12.13
CA PHE A 117 -7.13 1.75 -13.37
C PHE A 117 -6.44 3.10 -13.13
N ALA A 118 -6.95 3.93 -12.23
CA ALA A 118 -6.32 5.20 -11.86
C ALA A 118 -4.92 5.00 -11.26
N ALA A 119 -4.67 3.88 -10.58
CA ALA A 119 -3.36 3.56 -10.01
C ALA A 119 -2.35 3.02 -11.04
N VAL A 120 -2.80 2.47 -12.17
CA VAL A 120 -1.91 1.87 -13.20
C VAL A 120 -0.96 2.91 -13.79
N GLY A 121 -1.43 4.12 -14.10
CA GLY A 121 -0.58 5.18 -14.65
C GLY A 121 0.60 5.54 -13.75
N PRO A 122 0.35 5.96 -12.49
CA PRO A 122 1.40 6.22 -11.51
C PRO A 122 2.36 5.03 -11.29
N ALA A 123 1.84 3.79 -11.22
CA ALA A 123 2.69 2.60 -11.06
C ALA A 123 3.59 2.36 -12.28
N ARG A 124 3.05 2.48 -13.50
CA ARG A 124 3.82 2.39 -14.76
C ARG A 124 4.99 3.36 -14.76
N ASP A 125 4.75 4.60 -14.38
CA ASP A 125 5.76 5.67 -14.45
C ASP A 125 6.88 5.41 -13.41
N VAL A 126 6.53 4.94 -12.21
CA VAL A 126 7.51 4.52 -11.20
C VAL A 126 8.28 3.29 -11.65
N PHE A 127 7.63 2.29 -12.24
CA PHE A 127 8.28 1.08 -12.74
C PHE A 127 9.28 1.42 -13.85
N ALA A 128 8.90 2.29 -14.79
CA ALA A 128 9.80 2.78 -15.84
C ALA A 128 11.03 3.51 -15.26
N GLN A 129 10.83 4.39 -14.26
CA GLN A 129 11.93 5.10 -13.58
C GLN A 129 12.89 4.17 -12.84
N ARG A 130 12.38 3.06 -12.32
CA ARG A 130 13.15 2.06 -11.56
C ARG A 130 13.71 0.92 -12.41
N GLY A 131 13.48 0.93 -13.73
CA GLY A 131 13.91 -0.14 -14.64
C GLY A 131 13.23 -1.48 -14.38
N ILE A 132 12.01 -1.47 -13.85
CA ILE A 132 11.23 -2.67 -13.57
C ILE A 132 10.56 -3.13 -14.87
N GLY A 133 10.89 -4.34 -15.30
CA GLY A 133 10.40 -4.95 -16.52
C GLY A 133 9.17 -5.85 -16.31
N PRO A 134 8.58 -6.33 -17.44
CA PRO A 134 7.42 -7.22 -17.40
C PRO A 134 7.66 -8.56 -16.70
N ASP A 135 8.90 -9.01 -16.62
CA ASP A 135 9.34 -10.22 -15.94
C ASP A 135 9.26 -10.12 -14.41
N GLN A 136 9.14 -8.91 -13.88
CA GLN A 136 9.03 -8.62 -12.44
C GLN A 136 7.58 -8.42 -11.97
N VAL A 137 6.61 -8.51 -12.87
CA VAL A 137 5.18 -8.45 -12.54
C VAL A 137 4.53 -9.83 -12.70
N PRO A 138 3.42 -10.10 -11.98
CA PRO A 138 2.75 -11.40 -12.02
C PRO A 138 2.22 -11.74 -13.41
N GLN A 139 2.15 -13.04 -13.69
CA GLN A 139 1.43 -13.54 -14.85
C GLN A 139 -0.09 -13.23 -14.71
N ALA A 140 -0.76 -13.04 -15.83
CA ALA A 140 -2.21 -12.84 -15.84
C ALA A 140 -2.96 -14.04 -15.22
N SER A 141 -2.48 -15.26 -15.49
CA SER A 141 -3.03 -16.51 -14.96
C SER A 141 -1.91 -17.36 -14.33
N PRO A 142 -1.45 -17.02 -13.11
CA PRO A 142 -0.43 -17.80 -12.42
C PRO A 142 -1.01 -19.11 -11.87
N PRO A 143 -0.17 -20.12 -11.55
CA PRO A 143 -0.60 -21.24 -10.72
C PRO A 143 -1.10 -20.73 -9.36
N LEU A 144 -2.33 -21.10 -9.00
CA LEU A 144 -2.97 -20.61 -7.78
C LEU A 144 -2.46 -21.34 -6.54
N LEU A 145 -2.50 -20.67 -5.39
CA LEU A 145 -2.29 -21.29 -4.10
C LEU A 145 -3.40 -22.33 -3.80
N PRO A 146 -3.13 -23.35 -2.98
CA PRO A 146 -4.12 -24.35 -2.62
C PRO A 146 -5.29 -23.71 -1.85
N LEU A 147 -6.50 -24.05 -2.26
CA LEU A 147 -7.73 -23.63 -1.60
C LEU A 147 -7.92 -24.37 -0.28
N ASN A 148 -8.31 -23.67 0.78
CA ASN A 148 -8.86 -24.31 1.98
C ASN A 148 -10.33 -24.64 1.72
N GLU A 149 -10.59 -25.86 1.23
CA GLU A 149 -11.93 -26.33 0.80
C GLU A 149 -12.96 -26.26 1.94
N ALA A 150 -12.58 -26.56 3.19
CA ALA A 150 -13.48 -26.51 4.33
C ALA A 150 -13.93 -25.07 4.64
N ALA A 151 -12.96 -24.14 4.73
CA ALA A 151 -13.26 -22.73 4.99
C ALA A 151 -14.08 -22.09 3.85
N GLU A 152 -13.81 -22.49 2.60
CA GLU A 152 -14.58 -22.01 1.45
C GLU A 152 -15.99 -22.58 1.43
N ALA A 153 -16.18 -23.86 1.74
CA ALA A 153 -17.52 -24.47 1.84
C ALA A 153 -18.36 -23.77 2.92
N ASP A 154 -17.80 -23.49 4.08
CA ASP A 154 -18.50 -22.76 5.17
C ASP A 154 -18.86 -21.33 4.74
N ARG A 155 -17.95 -20.63 4.07
CA ARG A 155 -18.21 -19.29 3.54
C ARG A 155 -19.33 -19.33 2.49
N ALA A 156 -19.21 -20.23 1.51
CA ALA A 156 -20.17 -20.37 0.41
C ALA A 156 -21.57 -20.71 0.93
N THR A 157 -21.66 -21.62 1.89
CA THR A 157 -22.95 -22.00 2.53
C THR A 157 -23.58 -20.79 3.24
N ARG A 158 -22.81 -20.04 4.02
CA ARG A 158 -23.30 -18.86 4.74
C ARG A 158 -23.76 -17.77 3.78
N VAL A 159 -22.94 -17.40 2.80
CA VAL A 159 -23.24 -16.33 1.84
C VAL A 159 -24.36 -16.76 0.89
N GLY A 160 -24.34 -18.00 0.40
CA GLY A 160 -25.39 -18.56 -0.45
C GLY A 160 -26.74 -18.65 0.26
N GLY A 161 -26.75 -19.10 1.51
CA GLY A 161 -27.97 -19.17 2.32
C GLY A 161 -28.59 -17.81 2.61
N GLN A 162 -27.75 -16.79 2.81
CA GLN A 162 -28.20 -15.43 3.12
C GLN A 162 -28.66 -14.64 1.88
N PHE A 163 -27.97 -14.77 0.76
CA PHE A 163 -28.13 -13.87 -0.40
C PHE A 163 -28.48 -14.60 -1.70
N GLY A 164 -28.28 -15.92 -1.79
CA GLY A 164 -28.34 -16.65 -3.05
C GLY A 164 -29.70 -16.59 -3.74
N ALA A 165 -30.77 -16.54 -2.99
CA ALA A 165 -32.14 -16.47 -3.55
C ALA A 165 -32.41 -15.12 -4.27
N VAL A 166 -31.78 -14.04 -3.85
CA VAL A 166 -32.01 -12.66 -4.35
C VAL A 166 -30.91 -12.20 -5.28
N PHE A 167 -29.64 -12.55 -4.97
CA PHE A 167 -28.46 -12.08 -5.68
C PHE A 167 -27.57 -13.23 -6.19
N PRO A 168 -28.09 -14.19 -6.98
CA PRO A 168 -27.34 -15.39 -7.37
C PRO A 168 -26.07 -15.09 -8.14
N GLY A 169 -26.05 -14.06 -9.02
CA GLY A 169 -24.86 -13.66 -9.77
C GLY A 169 -23.75 -13.12 -8.88
N VAL A 170 -24.08 -12.30 -7.88
CA VAL A 170 -23.09 -11.79 -6.92
C VAL A 170 -22.48 -12.93 -6.11
N VAL A 171 -23.32 -13.87 -5.64
CA VAL A 171 -22.86 -15.04 -4.88
C VAL A 171 -21.95 -15.92 -5.72
N GLN A 172 -22.32 -16.17 -6.98
CA GLN A 172 -21.52 -16.93 -7.93
C GLN A 172 -20.13 -16.29 -8.11
N TYR A 173 -20.06 -15.01 -8.51
CA TYR A 173 -18.78 -14.33 -8.73
C TYR A 173 -17.97 -14.14 -7.44
N THR A 174 -18.60 -14.04 -6.29
CA THR A 174 -17.90 -14.07 -5.00
C THR A 174 -17.15 -15.39 -4.82
N THR A 175 -17.76 -16.51 -5.22
CA THR A 175 -17.11 -17.82 -5.16
C THR A 175 -16.06 -17.96 -6.26
N ASP A 176 -16.46 -17.80 -7.52
CA ASP A 176 -15.64 -18.21 -8.66
C ASP A 176 -14.46 -17.23 -8.90
N VAL A 177 -14.67 -15.94 -8.71
CA VAL A 177 -13.66 -14.90 -9.00
C VAL A 177 -12.91 -14.45 -7.75
N LEU A 178 -13.62 -14.15 -6.63
CA LEU A 178 -12.92 -13.68 -5.45
C LEU A 178 -12.15 -14.82 -4.76
N PHE A 179 -12.87 -15.82 -4.25
CA PHE A 179 -12.26 -16.77 -3.31
C PHE A 179 -11.60 -17.98 -3.97
N ARG A 180 -12.00 -18.35 -5.20
CA ARG A 180 -11.39 -19.47 -5.96
C ARG A 180 -10.33 -19.01 -6.98
N ASP A 181 -10.11 -17.69 -7.16
CA ASP A 181 -9.09 -17.13 -8.04
C ASP A 181 -8.30 -16.02 -7.33
N LEU A 182 -8.85 -14.81 -7.21
CA LEU A 182 -8.16 -13.61 -6.75
C LEU A 182 -7.40 -13.79 -5.42
N TRP A 183 -8.06 -14.41 -4.42
CA TRP A 183 -7.45 -14.65 -3.11
C TRP A 183 -6.37 -15.72 -3.13
N LEU A 184 -6.30 -16.53 -4.17
CA LEU A 184 -5.33 -17.62 -4.32
C LEU A 184 -4.14 -17.25 -5.21
N ARG A 185 -4.10 -16.05 -5.77
CA ARG A 185 -2.96 -15.59 -6.56
C ARG A 185 -1.71 -15.45 -5.68
N PRO A 186 -0.54 -16.04 -6.07
CA PRO A 186 0.59 -16.25 -5.16
C PRO A 186 1.44 -15.00 -4.89
N ASP A 187 1.43 -14.01 -5.81
CA ASP A 187 2.38 -12.90 -5.79
C ASP A 187 2.06 -11.80 -4.74
N LEU A 188 1.01 -11.99 -3.96
CA LEU A 188 0.76 -11.25 -2.72
C LEU A 188 0.33 -12.26 -1.65
N ALA A 189 1.12 -12.40 -0.60
CA ALA A 189 0.85 -13.36 0.47
C ALA A 189 -0.55 -13.17 1.09
N PRO A 190 -1.24 -14.25 1.54
CA PRO A 190 -2.59 -14.14 2.12
C PRO A 190 -2.68 -13.16 3.29
N ARG A 191 -1.61 -13.07 4.12
CA ARG A 191 -1.50 -12.08 5.20
C ARG A 191 -1.55 -10.65 4.66
N ASP A 192 -0.77 -10.38 3.64
CA ASP A 192 -0.65 -9.03 3.05
C ASP A 192 -1.91 -8.66 2.27
N ARG A 193 -2.54 -9.63 1.57
CA ARG A 193 -3.88 -9.42 0.99
C ARG A 193 -4.89 -8.99 2.04
N SER A 194 -4.86 -9.62 3.20
CA SER A 194 -5.76 -9.26 4.30
C SER A 194 -5.48 -7.87 4.84
N LEU A 195 -4.20 -7.49 5.00
CA LEU A 195 -3.79 -6.16 5.44
C LEU A 195 -4.27 -5.08 4.45
N VAL A 196 -4.07 -5.31 3.16
CA VAL A 196 -4.52 -4.44 2.06
C VAL A 196 -6.05 -4.31 2.06
N THR A 197 -6.78 -5.44 2.20
CA THR A 197 -8.25 -5.43 2.24
C THR A 197 -8.78 -4.64 3.42
N ILE A 198 -8.29 -4.90 4.63
CA ILE A 198 -8.69 -4.17 5.85
C ILE A 198 -8.43 -2.68 5.68
N SER A 199 -7.27 -2.31 5.15
CA SER A 199 -6.90 -0.92 4.92
C SER A 199 -7.83 -0.23 3.93
N ALA A 200 -8.15 -0.87 2.83
CA ALA A 200 -9.05 -0.34 1.80
C ALA A 200 -10.49 -0.21 2.31
N LEU A 201 -10.98 -1.18 3.08
CA LEU A 201 -12.32 -1.11 3.68
C LEU A 201 -12.44 0.07 4.65
N ILE A 202 -11.42 0.31 5.48
CA ILE A 202 -11.38 1.47 6.38
C ILE A 202 -11.31 2.76 5.56
N ALA A 203 -10.48 2.81 4.53
CA ALA A 203 -10.31 3.96 3.67
C ALA A 203 -11.62 4.38 2.98
N ASN A 204 -12.41 3.41 2.55
CA ASN A 204 -13.70 3.61 1.88
C ASN A 204 -14.88 3.78 2.86
N GLY A 205 -14.66 3.70 4.18
CA GLY A 205 -15.72 3.74 5.17
C GLY A 205 -16.61 2.49 5.19
N GLN A 206 -16.18 1.39 4.55
CA GLN A 206 -16.92 0.12 4.46
C GLN A 206 -16.68 -0.75 5.71
N VAL A 207 -16.81 -0.13 6.88
CA VAL A 207 -16.40 -0.74 8.16
C VAL A 207 -17.22 -1.96 8.55
N ALA A 208 -18.47 -2.09 8.10
CA ALA A 208 -19.30 -3.27 8.35
C ALA A 208 -18.65 -4.56 7.82
N GLN A 209 -17.87 -4.48 6.73
CA GLN A 209 -17.19 -5.63 6.13
C GLN A 209 -15.99 -6.11 6.96
N LEU A 210 -15.50 -5.28 7.90
CA LEU A 210 -14.41 -5.67 8.81
C LEU A 210 -14.78 -6.86 9.68
N THR A 211 -16.07 -7.07 9.97
CA THR A 211 -16.57 -8.24 10.73
C THR A 211 -16.16 -9.56 10.10
N GLY A 212 -16.04 -9.62 8.77
CA GLY A 212 -15.54 -10.79 8.03
C GLY A 212 -14.03 -10.74 7.81
N HIS A 213 -13.49 -9.59 7.44
CA HIS A 213 -12.11 -9.49 6.97
C HIS A 213 -11.05 -9.43 8.08
N ILE A 214 -11.35 -8.91 9.27
CA ILE A 214 -10.41 -8.96 10.40
C ILE A 214 -10.18 -10.42 10.84
N PRO A 215 -11.22 -11.28 11.07
CA PRO A 215 -11.00 -12.69 11.37
C PRO A 215 -10.20 -13.43 10.30
N ILE A 216 -10.47 -13.20 9.00
CA ILE A 216 -9.70 -13.76 7.90
C ILE A 216 -8.24 -13.32 8.00
N GLY A 217 -7.97 -12.04 8.23
CA GLY A 217 -6.63 -11.50 8.37
C GLY A 217 -5.87 -12.12 9.53
N MET A 218 -6.52 -12.29 10.67
CA MET A 218 -5.91 -12.95 11.83
C MET A 218 -5.63 -14.43 11.56
N ASN A 219 -6.50 -15.13 10.83
CA ASN A 219 -6.27 -16.52 10.40
C ASN A 219 -5.11 -16.62 9.39
N ASN A 220 -4.90 -15.59 8.59
CA ASN A 220 -3.79 -15.49 7.65
C ASN A 220 -2.47 -14.98 8.29
N GLY A 221 -2.46 -14.78 9.62
CA GLY A 221 -1.25 -14.45 10.37
C GLY A 221 -1.09 -13.00 10.82
N LEU A 222 -2.09 -12.13 10.59
CA LEU A 222 -2.08 -10.79 11.18
C LEU A 222 -2.34 -10.87 12.69
N THR A 223 -1.53 -10.19 13.47
CA THR A 223 -1.75 -10.03 14.90
C THR A 223 -2.73 -8.89 15.19
N GLN A 224 -3.35 -8.93 16.37
CA GLN A 224 -4.16 -7.82 16.86
C GLN A 224 -3.36 -6.49 16.90
N GLY A 225 -2.09 -6.57 17.32
CA GLY A 225 -1.20 -5.40 17.39
C GLY A 225 -0.95 -4.78 16.02
N GLU A 226 -0.69 -5.58 15.00
CA GLU A 226 -0.47 -5.10 13.63
C GLU A 226 -1.73 -4.45 13.05
N ILE A 227 -2.92 -5.03 13.28
CA ILE A 227 -4.18 -4.44 12.84
C ILE A 227 -4.44 -3.11 13.56
N ALA A 228 -4.22 -3.03 14.88
CA ALA A 228 -4.37 -1.81 15.65
C ALA A 228 -3.41 -0.72 15.19
N GLU A 229 -2.17 -1.08 14.87
CA GLU A 229 -1.18 -0.13 14.36
C GLU A 229 -1.48 0.30 12.91
N ALA A 230 -2.03 -0.57 12.07
CA ALA A 230 -2.52 -0.21 10.75
C ALA A 230 -3.67 0.82 10.84
N ILE A 231 -4.61 0.64 11.76
CA ILE A 231 -5.67 1.62 12.04
C ILE A 231 -5.08 2.95 12.49
N THR A 232 -4.07 2.94 13.37
CA THR A 232 -3.37 4.14 13.82
C THR A 232 -2.70 4.88 12.66
N HIS A 233 -2.00 4.15 11.80
CA HIS A 233 -1.35 4.70 10.61
C HIS A 233 -2.35 5.32 9.63
N LEU A 234 -3.46 4.64 9.41
CA LEU A 234 -4.54 5.09 8.51
C LEU A 234 -5.18 6.42 8.94
N ALA A 235 -5.16 6.78 10.22
CA ALA A 235 -5.73 8.04 10.67
C ALA A 235 -5.17 9.26 9.92
N PHE A 236 -3.90 9.20 9.54
CA PHE A 236 -3.21 10.27 8.81
C PHE A 236 -3.49 10.28 7.28
N TYR A 237 -3.98 9.18 6.72
CA TYR A 237 -4.22 9.04 5.28
C TYR A 237 -5.71 9.13 4.91
N VAL A 238 -6.58 8.62 5.77
CA VAL A 238 -8.01 8.52 5.48
C VAL A 238 -8.88 9.38 6.41
N GLY A 239 -8.26 10.01 7.41
CA GLY A 239 -8.90 10.89 8.38
C GLY A 239 -9.49 10.13 9.59
N TRP A 240 -9.53 10.83 10.72
CA TRP A 240 -9.99 10.32 12.01
C TRP A 240 -11.40 9.70 11.98
N PRO A 241 -12.42 10.29 11.30
CA PRO A 241 -13.77 9.70 11.30
C PRO A 241 -13.80 8.24 10.79
N ASN A 242 -13.03 7.91 9.75
CA ASN A 242 -12.98 6.55 9.21
C ASN A 242 -12.40 5.55 10.22
N VAL A 243 -11.30 5.92 10.89
CA VAL A 243 -10.69 5.03 11.88
C VAL A 243 -11.53 4.91 13.14
N PHE A 244 -12.17 5.99 13.59
CA PHE A 244 -13.12 5.93 14.72
C PHE A 244 -14.32 5.05 14.43
N SER A 245 -14.78 4.99 13.19
CA SER A 245 -15.85 4.07 12.78
C SER A 245 -15.38 2.60 12.77
N ALA A 246 -14.10 2.35 12.46
CA ALA A 246 -13.52 1.00 12.42
C ALA A 246 -13.18 0.43 13.81
N MET A 247 -12.72 1.29 14.72
CA MET A 247 -12.20 0.90 16.05
C MET A 247 -13.18 0.06 16.89
N PRO A 248 -14.48 0.40 17.01
CA PRO A 248 -15.43 -0.40 17.80
C PRO A 248 -15.57 -1.82 17.26
N ILE A 249 -15.57 -1.98 15.93
CA ILE A 249 -15.70 -3.28 15.27
C ILE A 249 -14.46 -4.13 15.51
N ALA A 250 -13.28 -3.54 15.31
CA ALA A 250 -12.02 -4.22 15.57
C ALA A 250 -11.91 -4.66 17.04
N LYS A 251 -12.25 -3.77 17.98
CA LYS A 251 -12.26 -4.05 19.42
C LYS A 251 -13.18 -5.24 19.77
N ASP A 252 -14.41 -5.25 19.31
CA ASP A 252 -15.36 -6.33 19.57
C ASP A 252 -14.84 -7.69 19.07
N ILE A 253 -14.23 -7.72 17.86
CA ILE A 253 -13.63 -8.93 17.30
C ILE A 253 -12.45 -9.41 18.16
N PHE A 254 -11.57 -8.51 18.58
CA PHE A 254 -10.42 -8.84 19.41
C PHE A 254 -10.84 -9.42 20.77
N GLU A 255 -11.82 -8.80 21.42
CA GLU A 255 -12.34 -9.26 22.73
C GLU A 255 -13.03 -10.63 22.63
N LYS A 256 -13.79 -10.88 21.56
CA LYS A 256 -14.43 -12.19 21.32
C LYS A 256 -13.41 -13.30 21.04
N ARG A 257 -12.28 -12.96 20.45
CA ARG A 257 -11.23 -13.93 20.10
C ARG A 257 -10.28 -14.24 21.27
N ALA A 258 -10.21 -13.38 22.26
CA ALA A 258 -9.42 -13.58 23.49
C ALA A 258 -10.12 -14.44 24.54
N ARG A 259 -11.42 -14.69 24.39
CA ARG A 259 -12.25 -15.58 25.24
C ARG A 259 -12.20 -17.02 24.75
#